data_775b50d3ec16077e1faaf3c9b699979e
#
_entry.id   775b50d3ec16077e1faaf3c9b699979e
#
_cell.length_a   1.000
_cell.length_b   1.000
_cell.length_c   1.000
_cell.angle_alpha   90.00
_cell.angle_beta   90.00
_cell.angle_gamma   90.00
#
_symmetry.space_group_name_H-M   'P 1'
#
loop_
_entity.id
_entity.type
_entity.pdbx_description
1 polymer ?
#
loop_
_entity_poly.entity_id
_entity_poly.type
_entity_poly.pdbx_seq_one_letter_code
_entity_poly.pdbx_strand_id
1 'polypeptide(L)'
;MTAAVSYLLDTNVLSETRKLKPDPGVLAFLQSADPASIFLSVLTLGELRKGIAAKKLRDPEATAAARLSAWVDGLEGSFVDRILPIDAGIASLWGEWSGQRPRHVVDTLLAATAARHNLTLVTRNLRDVTGIPVQLLNPWKT
;
A
#
# COMPACT_ATOMS: atom_id res chain seq x y z
N MET A 1 -16.53 14.66 19.31
CA MET A 1 -15.58 14.90 18.21
C MET A 1 -15.16 13.57 17.62
N THR A 2 -15.37 13.37 16.34
CA THR A 2 -14.90 12.16 15.66
C THR A 2 -13.42 12.35 15.27
N ALA A 3 -12.62 11.33 15.53
CA ALA A 3 -11.22 11.35 15.08
C ALA A 3 -11.18 11.35 13.54
N ALA A 4 -10.25 12.07 12.97
CA ALA A 4 -10.03 12.05 11.53
C ALA A 4 -9.58 10.66 11.08
N VAL A 5 -10.10 10.20 9.95
CA VAL A 5 -9.70 8.91 9.38
C VAL A 5 -8.33 9.04 8.74
N SER A 6 -7.46 8.08 9.02
CA SER A 6 -6.15 7.95 8.37
C SER A 6 -6.09 6.64 7.60
N TYR A 7 -5.26 6.61 6.57
CA TYR A 7 -5.26 5.57 5.56
C TYR A 7 -3.89 4.94 5.38
N LEU A 8 -3.88 3.63 5.16
CA LEU A 8 -2.69 2.92 4.67
C LEU A 8 -2.99 2.47 3.24
N LEU A 9 -2.17 2.91 2.29
CA LEU A 9 -2.37 2.55 0.88
C LEU A 9 -1.68 1.22 0.56
N ASP A 10 -2.43 0.32 -0.08
CA ASP A 10 -1.84 -0.84 -0.73
C ASP A 10 -1.08 -0.39 -1.98
N THR A 11 -0.09 -1.18 -2.38
CA THR A 11 0.76 -0.91 -3.55
C THR A 11 -0.07 -0.67 -4.82
N ASN A 12 -1.17 -1.41 -5.01
CA ASN A 12 -2.01 -1.28 -6.20
C ASN A 12 -2.65 0.10 -6.33
N VAL A 13 -2.89 0.80 -5.23
CA VAL A 13 -3.43 2.19 -5.26
C VAL A 13 -2.39 3.14 -5.86
N LEU A 14 -1.14 3.04 -5.39
CA LEU A 14 -0.04 3.86 -5.92
C LEU A 14 0.24 3.53 -7.39
N SER A 15 0.28 2.26 -7.74
CA SER A 15 0.53 1.81 -9.11
C SER A 15 -0.54 2.29 -10.08
N GLU A 16 -1.78 2.41 -9.60
CA GLU A 16 -2.88 2.93 -10.43
C GLU A 16 -2.60 4.34 -10.93
N THR A 17 -1.96 5.17 -10.10
CA THR A 17 -1.64 6.56 -10.47
C THR A 17 -0.64 6.65 -11.62
N ARG A 18 0.09 5.58 -11.90
CA ARG A 18 1.09 5.53 -12.98
C ARG A 18 0.52 5.12 -14.33
N LYS A 19 -0.72 4.68 -14.39
CA LYS A 19 -1.37 4.28 -15.64
C LYS A 19 -1.68 5.51 -16.49
N LEU A 20 -1.77 5.32 -17.82
CA LEU A 20 -2.16 6.39 -18.74
C LEU A 20 -3.57 6.87 -18.44
N LYS A 21 -4.47 5.97 -18.08
CA LYS A 21 -5.85 6.29 -17.71
C LYS A 21 -6.16 5.71 -16.33
N PRO A 22 -5.73 6.41 -15.25
CA PRO A 22 -6.02 5.93 -13.90
C PRO A 22 -7.52 5.88 -13.63
N ASP A 23 -7.92 4.97 -12.76
CA ASP A 23 -9.32 4.85 -12.37
C ASP A 23 -9.81 6.15 -11.72
N PRO A 24 -10.98 6.69 -12.17
CA PRO A 24 -11.50 7.96 -11.63
C PRO A 24 -11.78 7.92 -10.13
N GLY A 25 -12.22 6.76 -9.61
CA GLY A 25 -12.48 6.62 -8.18
C GLY A 25 -11.23 6.72 -7.34
N VAL A 26 -10.13 6.12 -7.80
CA VAL A 26 -8.83 6.21 -7.13
C VAL A 26 -8.34 7.66 -7.12
N LEU A 27 -8.41 8.34 -8.26
CA LEU A 27 -8.01 9.76 -8.35
C LEU A 27 -8.86 10.64 -7.44
N ALA A 28 -10.17 10.45 -7.43
CA ALA A 28 -11.08 11.22 -6.58
C ALA A 28 -10.76 11.01 -5.10
N PHE A 29 -10.49 9.78 -4.69
CA PHE A 29 -10.11 9.47 -3.32
C PHE A 29 -8.81 10.23 -2.93
N LEU A 30 -7.77 10.11 -3.76
CA LEU A 30 -6.48 10.73 -3.46
C LEU A 30 -6.56 12.26 -3.46
N GLN A 31 -7.39 12.85 -4.31
CA GLN A 31 -7.58 14.31 -4.35
C GLN A 31 -8.36 14.82 -3.13
N SER A 32 -9.28 14.03 -2.59
CA SER A 32 -10.12 14.44 -1.45
C SER A 32 -9.48 14.17 -0.10
N ALA A 33 -8.56 13.20 0.00
CA ALA A 33 -7.92 12.85 1.26
C ALA A 33 -6.86 13.88 1.64
N ASP A 34 -6.79 14.22 2.93
CA ASP A 34 -5.71 15.06 3.45
C ASP A 34 -4.39 14.29 3.28
N PRO A 35 -3.37 14.86 2.59
CA PRO A 35 -2.09 14.18 2.42
C PRO A 35 -1.45 13.72 3.73
N ALA A 36 -1.62 14.48 4.81
CA ALA A 36 -1.08 14.13 6.12
C ALA A 36 -1.73 12.89 6.73
N SER A 37 -2.91 12.48 6.23
CA SER A 37 -3.63 11.31 6.70
C SER A 37 -3.25 10.02 5.97
N ILE A 38 -2.35 10.10 4.99
CA ILE A 38 -1.98 8.96 4.14
C ILE A 38 -0.62 8.40 4.56
N PHE A 39 -0.59 7.10 4.85
CA PHE A 39 0.61 6.37 5.28
C PHE A 39 0.94 5.28 4.27
N LEU A 40 2.21 4.93 4.21
CA LEU A 40 2.71 3.81 3.41
C LEU A 40 3.40 2.81 4.33
N SER A 41 3.52 1.57 3.84
CA SER A 41 4.32 0.53 4.51
C SER A 41 5.67 0.39 3.82
N VAL A 42 6.70 0.02 4.58
CA VAL A 42 7.99 -0.41 4.01
C VAL A 42 7.80 -1.56 3.01
N LEU A 43 6.76 -2.38 3.19
CA LEU A 43 6.43 -3.47 2.26
C LEU A 43 6.08 -2.93 0.87
N THR A 44 5.32 -1.84 0.81
CA THR A 44 4.95 -1.19 -0.44
C THR A 44 6.19 -0.72 -1.19
N LEU A 45 7.14 -0.10 -0.47
CA LEU A 45 8.41 0.31 -1.08
C LEU A 45 9.16 -0.91 -1.61
N GLY A 46 9.19 -1.99 -0.83
CA GLY A 46 9.82 -3.25 -1.26
C GLY A 46 9.20 -3.83 -2.52
N GLU A 47 7.87 -3.83 -2.61
CA GLU A 47 7.15 -4.32 -3.79
C GLU A 47 7.45 -3.46 -5.02
N LEU A 48 7.49 -2.14 -4.86
CA LEU A 48 7.83 -1.23 -5.96
C LEU A 48 9.27 -1.44 -6.42
N ARG A 49 10.22 -1.59 -5.49
CA ARG A 49 11.62 -1.87 -5.83
C ARG A 49 11.79 -3.23 -6.52
N LYS A 50 11.03 -4.23 -6.09
CA LYS A 50 10.99 -5.54 -6.76
C LYS A 50 10.56 -5.39 -8.21
N GLY A 51 9.54 -4.59 -8.48
CA GLY A 51 9.07 -4.31 -9.84
C GLY A 51 10.13 -3.61 -10.69
N ILE A 52 10.88 -2.66 -10.10
CA ILE A 52 11.99 -1.99 -10.79
C ILE A 52 13.08 -2.98 -11.16
N ALA A 53 13.50 -3.83 -10.21
CA ALA A 53 14.53 -4.84 -10.44
C ALA A 53 14.12 -5.80 -11.56
N ALA A 54 12.86 -6.23 -11.57
CA ALA A 54 12.34 -7.10 -12.62
C ALA A 54 12.36 -6.43 -14.00
N LYS A 55 12.01 -5.15 -14.06
CA LYS A 55 12.07 -4.38 -15.33
C LYS A 55 13.49 -4.26 -15.85
N LYS A 56 14.46 -3.97 -14.98
CA LYS A 56 15.88 -3.88 -15.36
C LYS A 56 16.39 -5.19 -15.93
N LEU A 57 15.96 -6.31 -15.34
CA LEU A 57 16.40 -7.63 -15.79
C LEU A 57 15.85 -7.97 -17.18
N ARG A 58 14.58 -7.59 -17.46
CA ARG A 58 13.95 -7.86 -18.76
C ARG A 58 14.42 -6.93 -19.86
N ASP A 59 14.72 -5.68 -19.53
CA ASP A 59 15.11 -4.66 -20.50
C ASP A 59 16.09 -3.68 -19.86
N PRO A 60 17.40 -4.05 -19.78
CA PRO A 60 18.40 -3.23 -19.08
C PRO A 60 18.60 -1.84 -19.69
N GLU A 61 18.31 -1.69 -20.98
CA GLU A 61 18.53 -0.42 -21.70
C GLU A 61 17.31 0.48 -21.69
N ALA A 62 16.14 -0.01 -21.26
CA ALA A 62 14.94 0.79 -21.24
C ALA A 62 15.01 1.85 -20.14
N THR A 63 14.54 3.06 -20.46
CA THR A 63 14.48 4.17 -19.49
C THR A 63 13.33 4.04 -18.51
N ALA A 64 12.40 3.11 -18.74
CA ALA A 64 11.22 2.92 -17.89
C ALA A 64 11.59 2.58 -16.45
N ALA A 65 12.60 1.71 -16.23
CA ALA A 65 13.04 1.35 -14.88
C ALA A 65 13.66 2.57 -14.17
N ALA A 66 14.42 3.41 -14.86
CA ALA A 66 15.01 4.61 -14.28
C ALA A 66 13.93 5.62 -13.88
N ARG A 67 12.90 5.81 -14.72
CA ARG A 67 11.77 6.69 -14.39
C ARG A 67 10.98 6.18 -13.20
N LEU A 68 10.73 4.89 -13.15
CA LEU A 68 10.03 4.27 -12.02
C LEU A 68 10.83 4.41 -10.73
N SER A 69 12.15 4.20 -10.80
CA SER A 69 13.04 4.38 -9.65
C SER A 69 13.02 5.81 -9.13
N ALA A 70 13.06 6.81 -10.02
CA ALA A 70 12.96 8.22 -9.64
C ALA A 70 11.61 8.53 -8.97
N TRP A 71 10.53 7.95 -9.46
CA TRP A 71 9.21 8.11 -8.84
C TRP A 71 9.16 7.53 -7.43
N VAL A 72 9.73 6.32 -7.24
CA VAL A 72 9.79 5.70 -5.91
C VAL A 72 10.66 6.52 -4.95
N ASP A 73 11.80 7.04 -5.43
CA ASP A 73 12.63 7.95 -4.63
C ASP A 73 11.83 9.18 -4.17
N GLY A 74 11.00 9.73 -5.05
CA GLY A 74 10.10 10.83 -4.73
C GLY A 74 9.07 10.46 -3.66
N LEU A 75 8.53 9.24 -3.71
CA LEU A 75 7.61 8.75 -2.69
C LEU A 75 8.30 8.66 -1.33
N GLU A 76 9.51 8.11 -1.28
CA GLU A 76 10.27 8.01 -0.03
C GLU A 76 10.51 9.39 0.59
N GLY A 77 10.81 10.39 -0.22
CA GLY A 77 10.99 11.76 0.24
C GLY A 77 9.69 12.39 0.73
N SER A 78 8.61 12.24 -0.04
CA SER A 78 7.31 12.84 0.28
C SER A 78 6.66 12.22 1.52
N PHE A 79 6.89 10.94 1.76
CA PHE A 79 6.30 10.19 2.87
C PHE A 79 7.30 9.86 3.98
N VAL A 80 8.43 10.57 4.05
CA VAL A 80 9.54 10.22 4.95
C VAL A 80 9.09 10.04 6.42
N ASP A 81 8.11 10.81 6.87
CA ASP A 81 7.56 10.75 8.23
C ASP A 81 6.33 9.86 8.37
N ARG A 82 5.88 9.25 7.27
CA ARG A 82 4.66 8.43 7.22
C ARG A 82 4.88 7.07 6.56
N ILE A 83 6.09 6.55 6.61
CA ILE A 83 6.42 5.19 6.16
C ILE A 83 6.53 4.31 7.39
N LEU A 84 5.65 3.34 7.51
CA LEU A 84 5.54 2.50 8.70
C LEU A 84 6.37 1.23 8.55
N PRO A 85 7.20 0.90 9.54
CA PRO A 85 7.96 -0.34 9.55
C PRO A 85 7.09 -1.53 9.96
N ILE A 86 7.60 -2.74 9.76
CA ILE A 86 7.00 -3.96 10.31
C ILE A 86 7.67 -4.22 11.65
N ASP A 87 6.97 -3.96 12.74
CA ASP A 87 7.47 -4.18 14.08
C ASP A 87 6.98 -5.52 14.67
N ALA A 88 7.37 -5.81 15.90
CA ALA A 88 7.03 -7.06 16.58
C ALA A 88 5.52 -7.22 16.76
N GLY A 89 4.80 -6.13 17.08
CA GLY A 89 3.35 -6.17 17.24
C GLY A 89 2.63 -6.53 15.94
N ILE A 90 3.06 -5.96 14.84
CA ILE A 90 2.52 -6.25 13.51
C ILE A 90 2.82 -7.71 13.14
N ALA A 91 4.05 -8.17 13.37
CA ALA A 91 4.44 -9.55 13.08
C ALA A 91 3.62 -10.55 13.91
N SER A 92 3.33 -10.23 15.15
CA SER A 92 2.51 -11.09 16.03
C SER A 92 1.08 -11.21 15.50
N LEU A 93 0.46 -10.12 15.09
CA LEU A 93 -0.88 -10.14 14.48
C LEU A 93 -0.89 -10.95 13.19
N TRP A 94 0.11 -10.74 12.34
CA TRP A 94 0.27 -11.51 11.11
C TRP A 94 0.33 -13.02 11.40
N GLY A 95 1.14 -13.41 12.38
CA GLY A 95 1.29 -14.80 12.76
C GLY A 95 -0.01 -15.40 13.28
N GLU A 96 -0.71 -14.68 14.13
CA GLU A 96 -2.00 -15.12 14.70
C GLU A 96 -3.04 -15.34 13.60
N TRP A 97 -3.18 -14.39 12.70
CA TRP A 97 -4.17 -14.50 11.61
C TRP A 97 -3.79 -15.54 10.58
N SER A 98 -2.51 -15.64 10.24
CA SER A 98 -2.01 -16.61 9.25
C SER A 98 -2.03 -18.05 9.79
N GLY A 99 -1.95 -18.24 11.10
CA GLY A 99 -2.07 -19.54 11.73
C GLY A 99 -3.46 -20.12 11.69
N GLN A 100 -4.49 -19.27 11.53
CA GLN A 100 -5.88 -19.69 11.48
C GLN A 100 -6.25 -20.30 10.12
N ARG A 101 -5.66 -19.78 9.04
CA ARG A 101 -5.81 -20.29 7.68
C ARG A 101 -4.71 -19.72 6.79
N PRO A 102 -4.42 -20.36 5.63
CA PRO A 102 -3.47 -19.80 4.67
C PRO A 102 -3.92 -18.43 4.18
N ARG A 103 -2.97 -17.49 4.08
CA ARG A 103 -3.22 -16.12 3.64
C ARG A 103 -2.04 -15.60 2.81
N HIS A 104 -2.29 -14.61 1.98
CA HIS A 104 -1.24 -13.88 1.28
C HIS A 104 -0.39 -13.11 2.30
N VAL A 105 0.92 -13.31 2.24
CA VAL A 105 1.86 -12.76 3.25
C VAL A 105 1.80 -11.23 3.28
N VAL A 106 2.01 -10.58 2.12
CA VAL A 106 2.09 -9.12 2.06
C VAL A 106 0.75 -8.47 2.40
N ASP A 107 -0.34 -8.97 1.83
CA ASP A 107 -1.68 -8.41 2.09
C ASP A 107 -2.04 -8.53 3.57
N THR A 108 -1.72 -9.66 4.19
CA THR A 108 -1.99 -9.87 5.61
C THR A 108 -1.12 -8.98 6.49
N LEU A 109 0.15 -8.77 6.12
CA LEU A 109 1.04 -7.84 6.83
C LEU A 109 0.56 -6.39 6.71
N LEU A 110 0.06 -5.99 5.54
CA LEU A 110 -0.53 -4.66 5.37
C LEU A 110 -1.77 -4.50 6.26
N ALA A 111 -2.64 -5.52 6.30
CA ALA A 111 -3.82 -5.49 7.16
C ALA A 111 -3.42 -5.42 8.65
N ALA A 112 -2.40 -6.16 9.06
CA ALA A 112 -1.89 -6.12 10.43
C ALA A 112 -1.31 -4.74 10.78
N THR A 113 -0.62 -4.11 9.83
CA THR A 113 -0.10 -2.75 10.00
C THR A 113 -1.25 -1.75 10.20
N ALA A 114 -2.27 -1.83 9.34
CA ALA A 114 -3.44 -0.95 9.45
C ALA A 114 -4.16 -1.14 10.79
N ALA A 115 -4.36 -2.39 11.22
CA ALA A 115 -5.00 -2.67 12.50
C ALA A 115 -4.21 -2.13 13.68
N ARG A 116 -2.89 -2.32 13.69
CA ARG A 116 -2.03 -1.85 14.78
C ARG A 116 -2.01 -0.33 14.91
N HIS A 117 -2.10 0.38 13.80
CA HIS A 117 -2.05 1.85 13.79
C HIS A 117 -3.44 2.49 13.66
N ASN A 118 -4.49 1.69 13.74
CA ASN A 118 -5.88 2.16 13.61
C ASN A 118 -6.10 2.93 12.31
N LEU A 119 -5.60 2.39 11.20
CA LEU A 119 -5.73 2.96 9.87
C LEU A 119 -6.78 2.19 9.07
N THR A 120 -7.40 2.87 8.10
CA THR A 120 -8.20 2.22 7.08
C THR A 120 -7.28 1.73 5.97
N LEU A 121 -7.31 0.44 5.66
CA LEU A 121 -6.53 -0.12 4.56
C LEU A 121 -7.25 0.16 3.24
N VAL A 122 -6.58 0.88 2.34
CA VAL A 122 -7.11 1.25 1.03
C VAL A 122 -6.54 0.27 0.02
N THR A 123 -7.39 -0.58 -0.55
CA THR A 123 -6.97 -1.67 -1.43
C THR A 123 -8.08 -2.07 -2.38
N ARG A 124 -7.71 -2.60 -3.53
CA ARG A 124 -8.65 -3.27 -4.45
C ARG A 124 -8.88 -4.72 -4.04
N ASN A 125 -7.93 -5.35 -3.34
CA ASN A 125 -7.91 -6.78 -3.05
C ASN A 125 -8.64 -7.12 -1.74
N LEU A 126 -9.94 -6.82 -1.67
CA LEU A 126 -10.74 -7.08 -0.47
C LEU A 126 -10.83 -8.56 -0.13
N ARG A 127 -10.79 -9.42 -1.15
CA ARG A 127 -10.89 -10.88 -0.98
C ARG A 127 -9.77 -11.43 -0.11
N ASP A 128 -8.54 -10.92 -0.29
CA ASP A 128 -7.35 -11.43 0.38
C ASP A 128 -7.31 -11.08 1.87
N VAL A 129 -8.15 -10.15 2.31
CA VAL A 129 -8.22 -9.69 3.70
C VAL A 129 -9.60 -9.93 4.33
N THR A 130 -10.43 -10.77 3.69
CA THR A 130 -11.75 -11.11 4.21
C THR A 130 -11.64 -11.80 5.57
N GLY A 131 -12.46 -11.38 6.52
CA GLY A 131 -12.50 -11.95 7.86
C GLY A 131 -11.46 -11.37 8.81
N ILE A 132 -10.60 -10.47 8.36
CA ILE A 132 -9.64 -9.78 9.22
C ILE A 132 -10.31 -8.54 9.83
N PRO A 133 -10.17 -8.30 11.14
CA PRO A 133 -10.80 -7.15 11.80
C PRO A 133 -10.04 -5.84 11.52
N VAL A 134 -10.17 -5.33 10.30
CA VAL A 134 -9.54 -4.10 9.85
C VAL A 134 -10.54 -3.30 9.02
N GLN A 135 -10.48 -1.98 9.12
CA GLN A 135 -11.29 -1.11 8.27
C GLN A 135 -10.74 -1.14 6.84
N LEU A 136 -11.63 -1.33 5.87
CA LEU A 136 -11.26 -1.47 4.45
C LEU A 136 -11.96 -0.41 3.61
N LEU A 137 -11.27 0.08 2.59
CA LEU A 137 -11.82 0.97 1.59
C LEU A 137 -11.32 0.56 0.21
N ASN A 138 -12.24 0.29 -0.70
CA ASN A 138 -11.92 0.08 -2.11
C ASN A 138 -12.31 1.35 -2.88
N PRO A 139 -11.34 2.18 -3.32
CA PRO A 139 -11.66 3.43 -3.99
C PRO A 139 -11.99 3.27 -5.47
N TRP A 140 -11.76 2.07 -6.05
CA TRP A 140 -12.03 1.85 -7.47
C TRP A 140 -13.50 2.04 -7.79
N LYS A 141 -13.74 2.72 -8.91
CA LYS A 141 -15.07 2.90 -9.45
C LYS A 141 -15.41 1.66 -10.28
N THR A 142 -16.45 0.95 -9.89
CA THR A 142 -16.90 -0.25 -10.62
C THR A 142 -17.72 0.11 -11.86
#